data_fd64f3d1fa8a33ef76e0319a2ba2ea51
#
_entry.id   fd64f3d1fa8a33ef76e0319a2ba2ea51
#
_cell.length_a   1.000
_cell.length_b   1.000
_cell.length_c   1.000
_cell.angle_alpha   90.00
_cell.angle_beta   90.00
_cell.angle_gamma   90.00
#
_symmetry.space_group_name_H-M   'P 1'
#
loop_
_entity.id
_entity.type
_entity.pdbx_description
1 polymer ?
#
loop_
_entity_poly.entity_id
_entity_poly.type
_entity_poly.pdbx_seq_one_letter_code
_entity_poly.pdbx_strand_id
1 'polypeptide(L)'
;MALIYTRIYAQPVEFNRALGYAYDALVKGPYPFDAMSTWKGLSERVAQGIYMGQGLLIPHTRVSGLQEPLMAFVVAREGITGIKTRNDEKAQFMCVLLSPAESAMAHTVTIANVAKRLLDPEWKEKVLAATDEEELKKMF
;
A
#
# COMPACT_ATOMS: atom_id res chain seq x y z
N MET A 1 -3.77 -9.88 9.18
CA MET A 1 -3.16 -8.68 8.60
C MET A 1 -3.57 -7.46 9.41
N ALA A 2 -2.62 -6.63 9.77
CA ALA A 2 -2.88 -5.42 10.54
C ALA A 2 -2.84 -4.19 9.64
N LEU A 3 -3.95 -3.46 9.55
CA LEU A 3 -4.02 -2.18 8.84
C LEU A 3 -3.60 -1.07 9.82
N ILE A 4 -2.42 -0.51 9.61
CA ILE A 4 -1.80 0.43 10.56
C ILE A 4 -2.14 1.88 10.21
N TYR A 5 -2.32 2.19 8.92
CA TYR A 5 -2.40 3.56 8.44
C TYR A 5 -3.32 3.64 7.23
N THR A 6 -4.19 4.65 7.22
CA THR A 6 -4.99 5.00 6.04
C THR A 6 -4.87 6.50 5.79
N ARG A 7 -4.81 6.91 4.53
CA ARG A 7 -4.74 8.31 4.16
C ARG A 7 -5.52 8.54 2.88
N ILE A 8 -6.30 9.63 2.88
CA ILE A 8 -7.04 10.09 1.70
C ILE A 8 -6.47 11.45 1.30
N TYR A 9 -6.02 11.55 0.05
CA TYR A 9 -5.54 12.80 -0.51
C TYR A 9 -6.60 13.38 -1.44
N ALA A 10 -7.01 14.62 -1.19
CA ALA A 10 -7.99 15.33 -2.00
C ALA A 10 -7.37 15.91 -3.28
N GLN A 11 -6.04 16.07 -3.29
CA GLN A 11 -5.28 16.61 -4.42
C GLN A 11 -4.28 15.57 -4.92
N PRO A 12 -3.73 15.74 -6.14
CA PRO A 12 -2.67 14.85 -6.59
C PRO A 12 -1.50 14.86 -5.60
N VAL A 13 -0.90 13.70 -5.38
CA VAL A 13 0.22 13.55 -4.46
C VAL A 13 1.37 12.84 -5.16
N GLU A 14 2.59 13.29 -4.90
CA GLU A 14 3.78 12.68 -5.47
C GLU A 14 4.08 11.39 -4.70
N PHE A 15 4.46 10.34 -5.45
CA PHE A 15 4.65 9.00 -4.92
C PHE A 15 5.60 8.93 -3.73
N ASN A 16 6.78 9.53 -3.85
CA ASN A 16 7.79 9.45 -2.77
C ASN A 16 7.28 10.11 -1.49
N ARG A 17 6.50 11.17 -1.61
CA ARG A 17 5.89 11.84 -0.47
C ARG A 17 4.85 10.95 0.21
N ALA A 18 3.96 10.37 -0.57
CA ALA A 18 2.92 9.48 -0.03
C ALA A 18 3.54 8.23 0.60
N LEU A 19 4.54 7.64 -0.06
CA LEU A 19 5.24 6.47 0.47
C LEU A 19 5.98 6.80 1.76
N GLY A 20 6.65 7.95 1.82
CA GLY A 20 7.39 8.38 3.01
C GLY A 20 6.51 8.50 4.23
N TYR A 21 5.35 9.13 4.11
CA TYR A 21 4.40 9.26 5.22
C TYR A 21 3.82 7.91 5.64
N ALA A 22 3.46 7.08 4.67
CA ALA A 22 2.92 5.75 4.96
C ALA A 22 3.94 4.87 5.67
N TYR A 23 5.18 4.88 5.19
CA TYR A 23 6.26 4.11 5.79
C TYR A 23 6.58 4.60 7.21
N ASP A 24 6.64 5.91 7.43
CA ASP A 24 6.86 6.49 8.75
C ASP A 24 5.80 6.01 9.74
N ALA A 25 4.54 5.95 9.32
CA ALA A 25 3.46 5.44 10.15
C ALA A 25 3.64 3.96 10.51
N LEU A 26 4.12 3.15 9.57
CA LEU A 26 4.42 1.75 9.83
C LEU A 26 5.56 1.59 10.84
N VAL A 27 6.61 2.40 10.73
CA VAL A 27 7.75 2.38 11.66
C VAL A 27 7.30 2.77 13.07
N LYS A 28 6.43 3.75 13.20
CA LYS A 28 5.91 4.24 14.48
C LYS A 28 4.80 3.37 15.06
N GLY A 29 4.35 2.38 14.33
CA GLY A 29 3.27 1.50 14.76
C GLY A 29 3.69 0.53 15.86
N PRO A 30 2.74 -0.30 16.33
CA PRO A 30 2.97 -1.17 17.50
C PRO A 30 3.79 -2.44 17.19
N TYR A 31 4.15 -2.67 15.94
CA TYR A 31 4.91 -3.85 15.52
C TYR A 31 6.34 -3.44 15.15
N PRO A 32 7.33 -3.74 16.01
CA PRO A 32 8.71 -3.31 15.73
C PRO A 32 9.36 -4.12 14.62
N PHE A 33 10.16 -3.45 13.82
CA PHE A 33 10.99 -4.07 12.78
C PHE A 33 12.18 -3.16 12.47
N ASP A 34 13.19 -3.70 11.77
CA ASP A 34 14.35 -2.92 11.37
C ASP A 34 13.98 -1.96 10.24
N ALA A 35 13.89 -0.66 10.56
CA ALA A 35 13.45 0.35 9.61
C ALA A 35 14.41 0.52 8.43
N MET A 36 15.73 0.41 8.65
CA MET A 36 16.70 0.64 7.58
C MET A 36 16.72 -0.49 6.55
N SER A 37 16.77 -1.73 7.01
CA SER A 37 16.78 -2.89 6.10
C SER A 37 15.44 -3.03 5.37
N THR A 38 14.34 -2.71 6.02
CA THR A 38 13.01 -2.76 5.41
C THR A 38 12.86 -1.68 4.34
N TRP A 39 13.33 -0.46 4.61
CA TRP A 39 13.31 0.61 3.63
C TRP A 39 14.14 0.25 2.39
N LYS A 40 15.29 -0.37 2.60
CA LYS A 40 16.13 -0.85 1.50
C LYS A 40 15.38 -1.86 0.64
N GLY A 41 14.70 -2.82 1.26
CA GLY A 41 13.91 -3.83 0.55
C GLY A 41 12.76 -3.21 -0.24
N LEU A 42 12.04 -2.26 0.36
CA LEU A 42 10.98 -1.53 -0.33
C LEU A 42 11.52 -0.76 -1.53
N SER A 43 12.63 -0.04 -1.36
CA SER A 43 13.23 0.77 -2.42
C SER A 43 13.67 -0.10 -3.60
N GLU A 44 14.25 -1.26 -3.33
CA GLU A 44 14.64 -2.21 -4.37
C GLU A 44 13.41 -2.71 -5.14
N ARG A 45 12.30 -3.00 -4.45
CA ARG A 45 11.07 -3.45 -5.09
C ARG A 45 10.44 -2.35 -5.94
N VAL A 46 10.44 -1.10 -5.45
CA VAL A 46 9.95 0.04 -6.23
C VAL A 46 10.72 0.18 -7.53
N ALA A 47 12.04 0.03 -7.49
CA ALA A 47 12.89 0.10 -8.67
C ALA A 47 12.59 -1.02 -9.69
N GLN A 48 12.10 -2.18 -9.23
CA GLN A 48 11.73 -3.31 -10.08
C GLN A 48 10.33 -3.17 -10.69
N GLY A 49 9.47 -2.33 -10.11
CA GLY A 49 8.10 -2.12 -10.55
C GLY A 49 7.08 -2.59 -9.52
N ILE A 50 6.09 -1.74 -9.28
CA ILE A 50 5.07 -1.99 -8.25
C ILE A 50 3.64 -1.76 -8.75
N TYR A 51 3.47 -1.41 -10.04
CA TYR A 51 2.13 -1.19 -10.59
C TYR A 51 1.45 -2.52 -10.92
N MET A 52 0.27 -2.74 -10.33
CA MET A 52 -0.46 -4.01 -10.47
C MET A 52 -1.62 -3.93 -11.46
N GLY A 53 -1.83 -2.77 -12.09
CA GLY A 53 -3.02 -2.54 -12.90
C GLY A 53 -4.16 -1.98 -12.04
N GLN A 54 -5.25 -1.55 -12.69
CA GLN A 54 -6.44 -1.02 -12.03
C GLN A 54 -6.18 0.18 -11.11
N GLY A 55 -5.10 0.92 -11.38
CA GLY A 55 -4.72 2.07 -10.57
C GLY A 55 -4.04 1.74 -9.26
N LEU A 56 -3.63 0.48 -9.05
CA LEU A 56 -3.08 0.02 -7.78
C LEU A 56 -1.56 -0.09 -7.81
N LEU A 57 -0.90 0.53 -6.83
CA LEU A 57 0.52 0.38 -6.55
C LEU A 57 0.68 -0.47 -5.29
N ILE A 58 1.55 -1.47 -5.32
CA ILE A 58 1.86 -2.26 -4.12
C ILE A 58 3.37 -2.27 -3.85
N PRO A 59 3.89 -1.22 -3.19
CA PRO A 59 5.24 -1.28 -2.63
C PRO A 59 5.24 -2.34 -1.53
N HIS A 60 6.05 -3.37 -1.66
CA HIS A 60 6.03 -4.47 -0.71
C HIS A 60 7.40 -5.07 -0.51
N THR A 61 7.61 -5.63 0.67
CA THR A 61 8.84 -6.37 0.98
C THR A 61 8.57 -7.35 2.12
N ARG A 62 9.47 -8.31 2.28
CA ARG A 62 9.43 -9.27 3.38
C ARG A 62 10.30 -8.76 4.52
N VAL A 63 9.82 -8.97 5.75
CA VAL A 63 10.47 -8.47 6.95
C VAL A 63 10.63 -9.61 7.96
N SER A 64 11.86 -9.81 8.43
CA SER A 64 12.13 -10.84 9.45
C SER A 64 11.53 -10.43 10.78
N GLY A 65 10.98 -11.40 11.50
CA GLY A 65 10.46 -11.20 12.84
C GLY A 65 9.04 -10.69 12.94
N LEU A 66 8.38 -10.38 11.81
CA LEU A 66 6.96 -10.04 11.84
C LEU A 66 6.13 -11.31 12.02
N GLN A 67 5.08 -11.23 12.84
CA GLN A 67 4.15 -12.33 13.06
C GLN A 67 2.97 -12.30 12.11
N GLU A 68 2.63 -11.12 11.58
CA GLU A 68 1.54 -10.95 10.62
C GLU A 68 1.88 -9.82 9.64
N PRO A 69 1.26 -9.82 8.46
CA PRO A 69 1.45 -8.72 7.51
C PRO A 69 0.96 -7.38 8.06
N LEU A 70 1.72 -6.32 7.79
CA LEU A 70 1.36 -4.95 8.12
C LEU A 70 1.03 -4.20 6.84
N MET A 71 0.00 -3.38 6.87
CA MET A 71 -0.45 -2.64 5.69
C MET A 71 -0.68 -1.16 6.00
N ALA A 72 -0.27 -0.30 5.06
CA ALA A 72 -0.70 1.08 4.98
C ALA A 72 -1.43 1.26 3.66
N PHE A 73 -2.60 1.90 3.68
CA PHE A 73 -3.42 2.09 2.49
C PHE A 73 -3.66 3.57 2.21
N VAL A 74 -3.36 3.99 0.98
CA VAL A 74 -3.47 5.38 0.55
C VAL A 74 -4.40 5.46 -0.66
N VAL A 75 -5.30 6.43 -0.62
CA VAL A 75 -6.21 6.73 -1.73
C VAL A 75 -5.94 8.17 -2.19
N ALA A 76 -5.74 8.34 -3.49
CA ALA A 76 -5.60 9.65 -4.11
C ALA A 76 -6.45 9.67 -5.38
N ARG A 77 -7.69 10.16 -5.27
CA ARG A 77 -8.63 10.19 -6.39
C ARG A 77 -8.06 10.92 -7.59
N GLU A 78 -7.36 12.03 -7.36
CA GLU A 78 -6.76 12.84 -8.41
C GLU A 78 -5.43 12.30 -8.92
N GLY A 79 -4.91 11.24 -8.30
CA GLY A 79 -3.77 10.50 -8.76
C GLY A 79 -2.53 10.60 -7.90
N ILE A 80 -1.72 9.55 -7.96
CA ILE A 80 -0.39 9.49 -7.38
C ILE A 80 0.58 9.67 -8.55
N THR A 81 1.38 10.74 -8.49
CA THR A 81 2.27 11.13 -9.59
C THR A 81 3.71 10.71 -9.33
N GLY A 82 4.57 10.80 -10.35
CA GLY A 82 6.00 10.51 -10.20
C GLY A 82 6.32 9.02 -10.11
N ILE A 83 5.42 8.17 -10.55
CA ILE A 83 5.63 6.71 -10.57
C ILE A 83 5.16 6.15 -11.91
N LYS A 84 5.87 5.15 -12.40
CA LYS A 84 5.56 4.53 -13.68
C LYS A 84 4.36 3.60 -13.55
N THR A 85 3.40 3.78 -14.46
CA THR A 85 2.23 2.91 -14.59
C THR A 85 2.23 2.25 -15.98
N ARG A 86 1.08 1.75 -16.40
CA ARG A 86 0.92 1.14 -17.72
C ARG A 86 0.08 2.07 -18.60
N ASN A 87 0.58 2.42 -19.79
CA ASN A 87 -0.14 3.27 -20.75
C ASN A 87 -0.65 4.58 -20.13
N ASP A 88 0.16 5.19 -19.27
CA ASP A 88 -0.19 6.45 -18.57
C ASP A 88 -1.48 6.35 -17.76
N GLU A 89 -1.84 5.17 -17.29
CA GLU A 89 -2.99 4.98 -16.40
C GLU A 89 -2.78 5.75 -15.09
N LYS A 90 -3.87 6.27 -14.55
CA LYS A 90 -3.83 7.01 -13.29
C LYS A 90 -3.69 6.03 -12.12
N ALA A 91 -2.65 6.20 -11.31
CA ALA A 91 -2.52 5.48 -10.06
C ALA A 91 -3.34 6.20 -8.98
N GLN A 92 -4.27 5.50 -8.35
CA GLN A 92 -5.19 6.08 -7.37
C GLN A 92 -5.12 5.40 -6.01
N PHE A 93 -4.49 4.23 -5.94
CA PHE A 93 -4.40 3.44 -4.72
C PHE A 93 -2.96 3.00 -4.49
N MET A 94 -2.52 3.08 -3.24
CA MET A 94 -1.23 2.54 -2.85
C MET A 94 -1.40 1.70 -1.60
N CYS A 95 -1.01 0.43 -1.68
CA CYS A 95 -0.99 -0.48 -0.55
C CYS A 95 0.46 -0.79 -0.22
N VAL A 96 0.98 -0.21 0.84
CA VAL A 96 2.33 -0.54 1.34
C VAL A 96 2.20 -1.77 2.20
N LEU A 97 2.88 -2.85 1.83
CA LEU A 97 2.73 -4.15 2.47
C LEU A 97 4.06 -4.67 2.98
N LEU A 98 4.11 -4.94 4.28
CA LEU A 98 5.24 -5.62 4.92
C LEU A 98 4.78 -6.99 5.36
N SER A 99 5.44 -8.04 4.90
CA SER A 99 5.03 -9.42 5.16
C SER A 99 6.08 -10.19 5.94
N PRO A 100 5.70 -11.16 6.79
CA PRO A 100 6.66 -12.01 7.47
C PRO A 100 7.57 -12.73 6.48
N ALA A 101 8.89 -12.56 6.63
CA ALA A 101 9.86 -13.20 5.74
C ALA A 101 9.81 -14.73 5.83
N GLU A 102 9.38 -15.24 6.98
CA GLU A 102 9.29 -16.67 7.29
C GLU A 102 8.05 -17.33 6.66
N SER A 103 7.15 -16.55 6.03
CA SER A 103 5.93 -17.09 5.41
C SER A 103 5.71 -16.50 4.01
N ALA A 104 6.27 -17.15 3.00
CA ALA A 104 6.09 -16.76 1.61
C ALA A 104 4.62 -16.83 1.18
N MET A 105 3.88 -17.81 1.69
CA MET A 105 2.47 -17.99 1.35
C MET A 105 1.61 -16.82 1.87
N ALA A 106 1.84 -16.37 3.09
CA ALA A 106 1.11 -15.23 3.65
C ALA A 106 1.29 -13.97 2.79
N HIS A 107 2.50 -13.73 2.30
CA HIS A 107 2.80 -12.62 1.41
C HIS A 107 1.98 -12.68 0.12
N THR A 108 2.03 -13.81 -0.57
CA THR A 108 1.32 -14.02 -1.83
C THR A 108 -0.19 -13.90 -1.67
N VAL A 109 -0.74 -14.52 -0.63
CA VAL A 109 -2.19 -14.50 -0.35
C VAL A 109 -2.66 -13.07 -0.04
N THR A 110 -1.88 -12.31 0.73
CA THR A 110 -2.26 -10.94 1.09
C THR A 110 -2.31 -10.04 -0.14
N ILE A 111 -1.29 -10.12 -1.01
CA ILE A 111 -1.26 -9.35 -2.26
C ILE A 111 -2.47 -9.71 -3.13
N ALA A 112 -2.74 -11.00 -3.29
CA ALA A 112 -3.86 -11.47 -4.10
C ALA A 112 -5.21 -10.98 -3.57
N ASN A 113 -5.41 -10.98 -2.25
CA ASN A 113 -6.65 -10.53 -1.63
C ASN A 113 -6.89 -9.03 -1.84
N VAL A 114 -5.85 -8.20 -1.70
CA VAL A 114 -5.97 -6.76 -1.95
C VAL A 114 -6.29 -6.50 -3.42
N ALA A 115 -5.56 -7.15 -4.33
CA ALA A 115 -5.79 -6.98 -5.76
C ALA A 115 -7.21 -7.41 -6.16
N LYS A 116 -7.71 -8.52 -5.60
CA LYS A 116 -9.04 -9.03 -5.87
C LYS A 116 -10.14 -8.04 -5.47
N ARG A 117 -9.97 -7.37 -4.32
CA ARG A 117 -10.96 -6.35 -3.88
C ARG A 117 -11.06 -5.21 -4.88
N LEU A 118 -9.94 -4.77 -5.44
CA LEU A 118 -9.91 -3.68 -6.42
C LEU A 118 -10.44 -4.08 -7.79
N LEU A 119 -10.67 -5.37 -8.04
CA LEU A 119 -11.39 -5.84 -9.23
C LEU A 119 -12.90 -5.68 -9.09
N ASP A 120 -13.41 -5.48 -7.88
CA ASP A 120 -14.83 -5.23 -7.63
C ASP A 120 -15.13 -3.74 -7.85
N PRO A 121 -15.89 -3.37 -8.90
CA PRO A 121 -16.17 -1.96 -9.19
C PRO A 121 -16.92 -1.25 -8.06
N GLU A 122 -17.83 -1.93 -7.36
CA GLU A 122 -18.56 -1.33 -6.25
C GLU A 122 -17.65 -0.97 -5.10
N TRP A 123 -16.76 -1.87 -4.72
CA TRP A 123 -15.80 -1.62 -3.63
C TRP A 123 -14.87 -0.48 -4.00
N LYS A 124 -14.38 -0.49 -5.23
CA LYS A 124 -13.49 0.56 -5.75
C LYS A 124 -14.15 1.93 -5.70
N GLU A 125 -15.41 2.04 -6.13
CA GLU A 125 -16.16 3.30 -6.09
C GLU A 125 -16.35 3.80 -4.66
N LYS A 126 -16.68 2.91 -3.73
CA LYS A 126 -16.85 3.28 -2.33
C LYS A 126 -15.55 3.82 -1.74
N VAL A 127 -14.43 3.18 -2.05
CA VAL A 127 -13.11 3.62 -1.58
C VAL A 127 -12.77 5.00 -2.15
N LEU A 128 -13.01 5.22 -3.44
CA LEU A 128 -12.74 6.51 -4.07
C LEU A 128 -13.65 7.62 -3.55
N ALA A 129 -14.86 7.29 -3.10
CA ALA A 129 -15.81 8.25 -2.56
C ALA A 129 -15.61 8.54 -1.06
N ALA A 130 -14.78 7.74 -0.37
CA ALA A 130 -14.55 7.91 1.06
C ALA A 130 -13.87 9.26 1.35
N THR A 131 -14.35 9.96 2.37
CA THR A 131 -13.82 11.26 2.79
C THR A 131 -13.20 11.22 4.19
N ASP A 132 -13.33 10.08 4.88
CA ASP A 132 -12.86 9.89 6.25
C ASP A 132 -11.98 8.64 6.31
N GLU A 133 -10.77 8.77 6.84
CA GLU A 133 -9.82 7.67 6.98
C GLU A 133 -10.35 6.54 7.86
N GLU A 134 -11.15 6.85 8.88
CA GLU A 134 -11.77 5.82 9.73
C GLU A 134 -12.82 5.01 8.97
N GLU A 135 -13.57 5.66 8.10
CA GLU A 135 -14.50 4.98 7.20
C GLU A 135 -13.76 4.04 6.26
N LEU A 136 -12.63 4.49 5.73
CA LEU A 136 -11.79 3.70 4.82
C LEU A 136 -11.28 2.43 5.52
N LYS A 137 -10.86 2.53 6.78
CA LYS A 137 -10.41 1.37 7.57
C LYS A 137 -11.46 0.29 7.68
N LYS A 138 -12.72 0.68 7.77
CA LYS A 138 -13.84 -0.28 7.91
C LYS A 138 -14.14 -1.05 6.63
N MET A 139 -13.57 -0.64 5.52
CA MET A 139 -13.78 -1.32 4.23
C MET A 139 -12.88 -2.53 4.01
N PHE A 140 -11.95 -2.76 4.94
CA PHE A 140 -11.01 -3.89 4.90
C PHE A 140 -11.36 -5.04 5.83
#